data_702926a609d4ad9edd313e6913a1ad89
#
_entry.id   702926a609d4ad9edd313e6913a1ad89
#
_cell.length_a   1.000
_cell.length_b   1.000
_cell.length_c   1.000
_cell.angle_alpha   90.00
_cell.angle_beta   90.00
_cell.angle_gamma   90.00
#
_symmetry.space_group_name_H-M   'P 1'
#
loop_
_entity.id
_entity.type
_entity.pdbx_description
1 polymer ?
#
loop_
_entity_poly.entity_id
_entity_poly.type
_entity_poly.pdbx_seq_one_letter_code
_entity_poly.pdbx_strand_id
1 'polypeptide(L)'
;MAGQRNMRNLPTQNFVNLPTEMMIKSQESNTTLSFEDYKKQILEDYKIIFTSRQTSILGRREVLSGKGTFGIFGDGKELPQIVLNRFFQPGDFRSGYYRDQTLLFAQGHLNPEKLFAAIYAHPDIENEPMSAGRQMVGHFSNKLIDENGLWLDQTLTKNHVSDVSSTATQMPRLIGLAQASKIYRNTKIKKAKKFSNNGNEIAWGTIGNASTSEGLFFEAINTAGVLQIPMVMSVWDDGYGISVENKQQTTKESISKALSGFAREDDMGIEILNVKGWDYSALIKTYTYASKIAREKHIPVLVHVTELTQPLGHSTSGSHERYKSRQRLLWEKEHDCNLKFREWIISNGISNEESLNKIETEIKTQVK
;
A
#
# COMPACT_ATOMS: atom_id res chain seq x y z
N MET A 1 -14.87 20.88 46.07
CA MET A 1 -15.15 19.43 45.93
C MET A 1 -14.92 19.05 44.46
N ALA A 2 -13.77 18.44 44.21
CA ALA A 2 -13.35 18.06 42.86
C ALA A 2 -13.78 16.61 42.63
N GLY A 3 -14.64 16.42 41.62
CA GLY A 3 -15.11 15.11 41.22
C GLY A 3 -14.01 14.40 40.41
N GLN A 4 -13.50 13.31 40.94
CA GLN A 4 -12.67 12.36 40.23
C GLN A 4 -13.48 11.71 39.11
N ARG A 5 -13.15 11.99 37.85
CA ARG A 5 -13.63 11.20 36.70
C ARG A 5 -12.79 9.94 36.60
N ASN A 6 -13.40 8.81 36.86
CA ASN A 6 -12.85 7.49 36.59
C ASN A 6 -12.42 7.37 35.11
N MET A 7 -11.13 7.20 34.90
CA MET A 7 -10.64 6.68 33.63
C MET A 7 -11.12 5.23 33.50
N ARG A 8 -12.14 5.01 32.68
CA ARG A 8 -12.52 3.66 32.26
C ARG A 8 -11.42 3.11 31.35
N ASN A 9 -10.90 1.99 31.75
CA ASN A 9 -9.99 1.18 30.95
C ASN A 9 -10.66 0.92 29.58
N LEU A 10 -10.06 1.42 28.51
CA LEU A 10 -10.44 1.02 27.16
C LEU A 10 -10.15 -0.48 27.03
N PRO A 11 -11.10 -1.28 26.58
CA PRO A 11 -10.84 -2.69 26.37
C PRO A 11 -9.77 -2.83 25.27
N THR A 12 -8.66 -3.47 25.60
CA THR A 12 -7.80 -4.10 24.62
C THR A 12 -8.68 -5.09 23.86
N GLN A 13 -9.07 -4.77 22.63
CA GLN A 13 -9.81 -5.70 21.79
C GLN A 13 -8.92 -6.93 21.58
N ASN A 14 -9.23 -7.96 22.35
CA ASN A 14 -8.71 -9.30 22.11
C ASN A 14 -9.27 -9.75 20.75
N PHE A 15 -8.42 -9.82 19.75
CA PHE A 15 -8.77 -10.43 18.47
C PHE A 15 -9.24 -11.86 18.73
N VAL A 16 -10.52 -12.09 18.54
CA VAL A 16 -11.12 -13.41 18.58
C VAL A 16 -10.40 -14.25 17.54
N ASN A 17 -9.90 -15.43 17.95
CA ASN A 17 -9.33 -16.44 17.05
C ASN A 17 -10.41 -16.84 16.05
N LEU A 18 -10.38 -16.27 14.86
CA LEU A 18 -11.19 -16.75 13.74
C LEU A 18 -10.61 -18.09 13.28
N PRO A 19 -11.45 -19.11 13.03
CA PRO A 19 -10.99 -20.41 12.56
C PRO A 19 -10.20 -20.28 11.25
N THR A 20 -9.17 -21.05 11.11
CA THR A 20 -8.29 -21.13 9.92
C THR A 20 -9.07 -21.36 8.62
N GLU A 21 -10.25 -21.94 8.69
CA GLU A 21 -11.16 -22.18 7.55
C GLU A 21 -11.75 -20.92 6.92
N MET A 22 -11.76 -19.76 7.61
CA MET A 22 -12.21 -18.50 7.03
C MET A 22 -11.16 -17.81 6.14
N MET A 23 -9.92 -18.28 6.16
CA MET A 23 -8.80 -17.67 5.43
C MET A 23 -8.75 -18.04 3.94
N ILE A 24 -9.60 -18.96 3.47
CA ILE A 24 -9.51 -19.56 2.12
C ILE A 24 -10.63 -19.08 1.17
N LYS A 25 -11.50 -18.20 1.58
CA LYS A 25 -12.56 -17.69 0.68
C LYS A 25 -12.06 -16.51 -0.15
N SER A 26 -11.89 -16.72 -1.45
CA SER A 26 -11.74 -15.63 -2.41
C SER A 26 -13.07 -14.87 -2.52
N GLN A 27 -13.03 -13.53 -2.58
CA GLN A 27 -14.24 -12.70 -2.66
C GLN A 27 -14.97 -12.77 -4.01
N GLU A 28 -14.38 -13.39 -5.04
CA GLU A 28 -14.98 -13.46 -6.40
C GLU A 28 -15.83 -14.69 -6.67
N SER A 29 -15.78 -15.68 -5.83
CA SER A 29 -16.65 -16.85 -5.91
C SER A 29 -16.78 -17.52 -4.54
N ASN A 30 -17.94 -18.11 -4.25
CA ASN A 30 -18.15 -18.98 -3.10
C ASN A 30 -17.36 -20.31 -3.18
N THR A 31 -16.33 -20.37 -4.01
CA THR A 31 -15.45 -21.52 -4.19
C THR A 31 -14.27 -21.43 -3.24
N THR A 32 -14.14 -22.41 -2.39
CA THR A 32 -12.93 -22.64 -1.58
C THR A 32 -11.79 -22.96 -2.52
N LEU A 33 -10.71 -22.17 -2.51
CA LEU A 33 -9.50 -22.47 -3.28
C LEU A 33 -8.95 -23.85 -2.83
N SER A 34 -8.49 -24.65 -3.78
CA SER A 34 -7.72 -25.84 -3.44
C SER A 34 -6.41 -25.41 -2.73
N PHE A 35 -5.85 -26.29 -1.92
CA PHE A 35 -4.56 -26.00 -1.27
C PHE A 35 -3.44 -25.76 -2.28
N GLU A 36 -3.47 -26.46 -3.41
CA GLU A 36 -2.49 -26.28 -4.49
C GLU A 36 -2.65 -24.92 -5.20
N ASP A 37 -3.88 -24.46 -5.45
CA ASP A 37 -4.12 -23.11 -6.02
C ASP A 37 -3.68 -22.01 -5.04
N TYR A 38 -3.94 -22.24 -3.74
CA TYR A 38 -3.47 -21.34 -2.69
C TYR A 38 -1.93 -21.26 -2.65
N LYS A 39 -1.24 -22.40 -2.68
CA LYS A 39 0.24 -22.44 -2.78
C LYS A 39 0.74 -21.66 -4.00
N LYS A 40 0.15 -21.93 -5.15
CA LYS A 40 0.51 -21.25 -6.40
C LYS A 40 0.40 -19.75 -6.26
N GLN A 41 -0.71 -19.28 -5.69
CA GLN A 41 -0.95 -17.84 -5.47
C GLN A 41 0.10 -17.22 -4.52
N ILE A 42 0.45 -17.90 -3.43
CA ILE A 42 1.48 -17.46 -2.49
C ILE A 42 2.86 -17.38 -3.16
N LEU A 43 3.21 -18.35 -3.99
CA LEU A 43 4.49 -18.36 -4.70
C LEU A 43 4.56 -17.26 -5.78
N GLU A 44 3.45 -16.96 -6.44
CA GLU A 44 3.40 -15.80 -7.36
C GLU A 44 3.57 -14.47 -6.59
N ASP A 45 2.91 -14.30 -5.44
CA ASP A 45 3.13 -13.13 -4.58
C ASP A 45 4.60 -13.02 -4.15
N TYR A 46 5.23 -14.14 -3.79
CA TYR A 46 6.65 -14.16 -3.42
C TYR A 46 7.55 -13.73 -4.58
N LYS A 47 7.28 -14.22 -5.79
CA LYS A 47 8.02 -13.78 -6.99
C LYS A 47 7.91 -12.27 -7.21
N ILE A 48 6.71 -11.71 -7.07
CA ILE A 48 6.47 -10.28 -7.26
C ILE A 48 7.23 -9.45 -6.22
N ILE A 49 7.14 -9.78 -4.93
CA ILE A 49 7.83 -9.01 -3.89
C ILE A 49 9.35 -9.13 -4.04
N PHE A 50 9.85 -10.30 -4.41
CA PHE A 50 11.28 -10.50 -4.63
C PHE A 50 11.77 -9.75 -5.87
N THR A 51 11.01 -9.76 -6.96
CA THR A 51 11.28 -8.96 -8.17
C THR A 51 11.34 -7.48 -7.83
N SER A 52 10.36 -6.97 -7.09
CA SER A 52 10.32 -5.57 -6.66
C SER A 52 11.57 -5.20 -5.84
N ARG A 53 11.98 -6.05 -4.89
CA ARG A 53 13.20 -5.84 -4.10
C ARG A 53 14.46 -5.85 -4.97
N GLN A 54 14.60 -6.80 -5.89
CA GLN A 54 15.78 -6.89 -6.76
C GLN A 54 15.85 -5.67 -7.69
N THR A 55 14.71 -5.21 -8.20
CA THR A 55 14.60 -3.99 -9.00
C THR A 55 15.05 -2.76 -8.19
N SER A 56 14.64 -2.64 -6.93
CA SER A 56 15.08 -1.55 -6.05
C SER A 56 16.58 -1.57 -5.79
N ILE A 57 17.15 -2.75 -5.52
CA ILE A 57 18.61 -2.93 -5.29
C ILE A 57 19.39 -2.53 -6.54
N LEU A 58 18.98 -3.03 -7.70
CA LEU A 58 19.65 -2.73 -8.97
C LEU A 58 19.49 -1.25 -9.35
N GLY A 59 18.26 -0.70 -9.23
CA GLY A 59 18.00 0.71 -9.53
C GLY A 59 18.83 1.65 -8.66
N ARG A 60 18.94 1.37 -7.35
CA ARG A 60 19.84 2.14 -6.47
C ARG A 60 21.30 2.09 -6.95
N ARG A 61 21.78 0.92 -7.32
CA ARG A 61 23.16 0.75 -7.84
C ARG A 61 23.38 1.55 -9.12
N GLU A 62 22.45 1.51 -10.06
CA GLU A 62 22.52 2.23 -11.33
C GLU A 62 22.59 3.75 -11.11
N VAL A 63 21.75 4.29 -10.22
CA VAL A 63 21.80 5.72 -9.85
C VAL A 63 23.11 6.08 -9.17
N LEU A 64 23.57 5.29 -8.20
CA LEU A 64 24.84 5.56 -7.49
C LEU A 64 26.09 5.43 -8.40
N SER A 65 25.98 4.68 -9.50
CA SER A 65 27.01 4.59 -10.53
C SER A 65 26.95 5.73 -11.56
N GLY A 66 26.04 6.69 -11.39
CA GLY A 66 25.94 7.88 -12.26
C GLY A 66 25.12 7.69 -13.53
N LYS A 67 24.41 6.54 -13.69
CA LYS A 67 23.55 6.27 -14.85
C LYS A 67 22.13 6.86 -14.73
N GLY A 68 21.76 7.30 -13.55
CA GLY A 68 20.52 8.02 -13.27
C GLY A 68 20.78 9.13 -12.27
N THR A 69 19.92 10.14 -12.22
CA THR A 69 20.14 11.33 -11.40
C THR A 69 19.62 11.16 -9.97
N PHE A 70 18.52 10.43 -9.79
CA PHE A 70 17.86 10.23 -8.50
C PHE A 70 17.08 8.91 -8.49
N GLY A 71 17.06 8.26 -7.33
CA GLY A 71 16.29 7.05 -7.11
C GLY A 71 15.64 7.04 -5.74
N ILE A 72 14.36 6.66 -5.73
CA ILE A 72 13.57 6.43 -4.52
C ILE A 72 12.68 5.22 -4.78
N PHE A 73 12.76 4.22 -3.91
CA PHE A 73 12.19 2.90 -4.18
C PHE A 73 11.26 2.44 -3.06
N GLY A 74 10.44 1.42 -3.36
CA GLY A 74 9.45 0.86 -2.44
C GLY A 74 9.96 -0.25 -1.53
N ASP A 75 11.29 -0.43 -1.42
CA ASP A 75 11.89 -1.48 -0.60
C ASP A 75 11.48 -1.40 0.88
N GLY A 76 11.25 -2.59 1.46
CA GLY A 76 10.77 -2.73 2.84
C GLY A 76 9.27 -2.59 3.03
N LYS A 77 8.50 -2.36 1.96
CA LYS A 77 7.05 -2.19 1.96
C LYS A 77 6.33 -3.15 1.00
N GLU A 78 7.03 -4.18 0.54
CA GLU A 78 6.52 -5.09 -0.49
C GLU A 78 5.35 -5.94 0.01
N LEU A 79 5.49 -6.54 1.19
CA LEU A 79 4.50 -7.48 1.70
C LEU A 79 3.11 -6.85 1.93
N PRO A 80 2.96 -5.71 2.61
CA PRO A 80 1.64 -5.11 2.77
C PRO A 80 1.03 -4.64 1.45
N GLN A 81 1.83 -4.27 0.46
CA GLN A 81 1.33 -3.89 -0.87
C GLN A 81 0.79 -5.08 -1.65
N ILE A 82 1.46 -6.24 -1.59
CA ILE A 82 0.96 -7.45 -2.24
C ILE A 82 -0.32 -7.95 -1.57
N VAL A 83 -0.42 -7.83 -0.24
CA VAL A 83 -1.65 -8.17 0.48
C VAL A 83 -2.78 -7.22 0.10
N LEU A 84 -2.54 -5.90 0.08
CA LEU A 84 -3.53 -4.91 -0.37
C LEU A 84 -4.05 -5.24 -1.77
N ASN A 85 -3.17 -5.65 -2.69
CA ASN A 85 -3.55 -6.01 -4.06
C ASN A 85 -4.62 -7.10 -4.14
N ARG A 86 -4.65 -8.04 -3.19
CA ARG A 86 -5.65 -9.12 -3.15
C ARG A 86 -7.09 -8.61 -2.96
N PHE A 87 -7.24 -7.44 -2.36
CA PHE A 87 -8.53 -6.81 -2.05
C PHE A 87 -8.90 -5.68 -3.00
N PHE A 88 -7.95 -5.27 -3.84
CA PHE A 88 -8.14 -4.25 -4.85
C PHE A 88 -8.85 -4.88 -6.06
N GLN A 89 -10.08 -4.48 -6.32
CA GLN A 89 -10.94 -5.03 -7.38
C GLN A 89 -10.95 -4.14 -8.63
N PRO A 90 -11.33 -4.68 -9.80
CA PRO A 90 -11.69 -3.85 -10.94
C PRO A 90 -12.76 -2.82 -10.58
N GLY A 91 -12.60 -1.59 -11.05
CA GLY A 91 -13.44 -0.45 -10.66
C GLY A 91 -12.86 0.38 -9.52
N ASP A 92 -12.08 -0.22 -8.61
CA ASP A 92 -11.43 0.52 -7.53
C ASP A 92 -10.40 1.52 -8.07
N PHE A 93 -10.17 2.57 -7.29
CA PHE A 93 -9.18 3.62 -7.60
C PHE A 93 -8.08 3.68 -6.54
N ARG A 94 -6.84 3.88 -6.98
CA ARG A 94 -5.75 4.25 -6.09
C ARG A 94 -5.41 5.73 -6.22
N SER A 95 -5.26 6.42 -5.10
CA SER A 95 -4.56 7.70 -4.97
C SER A 95 -3.39 7.49 -4.02
N GLY A 96 -2.23 7.19 -4.56
CA GLY A 96 -1.04 6.77 -3.84
C GLY A 96 0.17 7.64 -4.10
N TYR A 97 1.36 7.08 -3.86
CA TYR A 97 2.62 7.80 -3.99
C TYR A 97 3.76 6.87 -4.47
N TYR A 98 4.92 7.43 -4.70
CA TYR A 98 6.08 6.82 -5.36
C TYR A 98 6.60 5.50 -4.77
N ARG A 99 6.24 5.10 -3.53
CA ARG A 99 6.68 3.82 -2.95
C ARG A 99 5.77 2.65 -3.25
N ASP A 100 4.69 2.83 -3.99
CA ASP A 100 3.72 1.78 -4.31
C ASP A 100 4.15 0.84 -5.45
N GLN A 101 5.44 0.78 -5.71
CA GLN A 101 6.06 0.01 -6.79
C GLN A 101 5.60 -1.45 -6.84
N THR A 102 5.55 -2.14 -5.69
CA THR A 102 5.18 -3.55 -5.63
C THR A 102 3.71 -3.78 -5.98
N LEU A 103 2.83 -2.88 -5.55
CA LEU A 103 1.41 -2.91 -5.92
C LEU A 103 1.24 -2.81 -7.44
N LEU A 104 1.98 -1.93 -8.08
CA LEU A 104 1.92 -1.73 -9.53
C LEU A 104 2.50 -2.92 -10.31
N PHE A 105 3.55 -3.57 -9.79
CA PHE A 105 4.07 -4.83 -10.33
C PHE A 105 3.02 -5.94 -10.24
N ALA A 106 2.36 -6.08 -9.09
CA ALA A 106 1.32 -7.08 -8.86
C ALA A 106 0.12 -6.94 -9.80
N GLN A 107 -0.12 -5.73 -10.29
CA GLN A 107 -1.23 -5.42 -11.19
C GLN A 107 -0.82 -5.40 -12.68
N GLY A 108 0.45 -5.65 -12.98
CA GLY A 108 0.98 -5.65 -14.35
C GLY A 108 1.09 -4.26 -15.01
N HIS A 109 0.87 -3.20 -14.24
CA HIS A 109 0.99 -1.83 -14.74
C HIS A 109 2.45 -1.37 -14.85
N LEU A 110 3.31 -1.87 -13.98
CA LEU A 110 4.75 -1.61 -13.95
C LEU A 110 5.50 -2.94 -14.03
N ASN A 111 6.72 -2.88 -14.56
CA ASN A 111 7.68 -3.97 -14.54
C ASN A 111 9.10 -3.39 -14.38
N PRO A 112 10.13 -4.22 -14.15
CA PRO A 112 11.50 -3.72 -14.01
C PRO A 112 11.96 -2.85 -15.20
N GLU A 113 11.66 -3.26 -16.43
CA GLU A 113 12.06 -2.55 -17.65
C GLU A 113 11.51 -1.12 -17.70
N LYS A 114 10.21 -0.94 -17.45
CA LYS A 114 9.57 0.39 -17.40
C LYS A 114 10.12 1.25 -16.26
N LEU A 115 10.44 0.64 -15.10
CA LEU A 115 11.05 1.36 -14.00
C LEU A 115 12.46 1.84 -14.35
N PHE A 116 13.26 1.01 -15.01
CA PHE A 116 14.59 1.41 -15.48
C PHE A 116 14.50 2.45 -16.59
N ALA A 117 13.53 2.35 -17.49
CA ALA A 117 13.28 3.40 -18.49
C ALA A 117 13.03 4.76 -17.82
N ALA A 118 12.26 4.79 -16.71
CA ALA A 118 12.08 6.02 -15.93
C ALA A 118 13.38 6.49 -15.24
N ILE A 119 14.19 5.57 -14.68
CA ILE A 119 15.49 5.92 -14.07
C ILE A 119 16.45 6.55 -15.08
N TYR A 120 16.43 6.03 -16.31
CA TYR A 120 17.29 6.53 -17.41
C TYR A 120 16.67 7.69 -18.19
N ALA A 121 15.50 8.19 -17.77
CA ALA A 121 14.78 9.26 -18.43
C ALA A 121 14.54 8.98 -19.93
N HIS A 122 14.08 7.76 -20.25
CA HIS A 122 13.86 7.34 -21.64
C HIS A 122 12.75 8.18 -22.28
N PRO A 123 12.99 8.83 -23.45
CA PRO A 123 12.05 9.80 -23.99
C PRO A 123 10.86 9.19 -24.74
N ASP A 124 10.89 7.90 -25.03
CA ASP A 124 9.83 7.19 -25.77
C ASP A 124 8.73 6.72 -24.83
N ILE A 125 7.50 7.13 -25.14
CA ILE A 125 6.31 6.81 -24.34
C ILE A 125 5.95 5.30 -24.34
N GLU A 126 6.39 4.55 -25.34
CA GLU A 126 6.17 3.11 -25.39
C GLU A 126 7.05 2.39 -24.33
N ASN A 127 8.25 2.90 -24.10
CA ASN A 127 9.19 2.35 -23.12
C ASN A 127 8.98 2.94 -21.72
N GLU A 128 8.73 4.27 -21.62
CA GLU A 128 8.44 4.96 -20.37
C GLU A 128 7.05 5.64 -20.45
N PRO A 129 5.95 4.87 -20.23
CA PRO A 129 4.59 5.36 -20.45
C PRO A 129 4.11 6.36 -19.39
N MET A 130 4.83 6.55 -18.28
CA MET A 130 4.41 7.45 -17.20
C MET A 130 4.62 8.91 -17.57
N SER A 131 5.75 9.25 -18.18
CA SER A 131 6.12 10.65 -18.43
C SER A 131 7.01 10.89 -19.64
N ALA A 132 7.40 9.85 -20.38
CA ALA A 132 8.44 9.94 -21.42
C ALA A 132 9.73 10.59 -20.87
N GLY A 133 10.18 10.13 -19.72
CA GLY A 133 11.43 10.58 -19.08
C GLY A 133 11.37 11.96 -18.41
N ARG A 134 10.20 12.58 -18.27
CA ARG A 134 10.08 13.96 -17.76
C ARG A 134 9.86 14.07 -16.25
N GLN A 135 9.58 12.96 -15.56
CA GLN A 135 9.33 12.94 -14.11
C GLN A 135 10.36 12.06 -13.40
N MET A 136 10.46 12.25 -12.09
CA MET A 136 11.21 11.33 -11.24
C MET A 136 10.61 9.92 -11.28
N VAL A 137 11.44 8.91 -11.10
CA VAL A 137 11.03 7.52 -10.94
C VAL A 137 9.98 7.37 -9.84
N GLY A 138 9.00 6.48 -10.05
CA GLY A 138 7.95 6.20 -9.10
C GLY A 138 6.70 7.07 -9.22
N HIS A 139 6.60 7.93 -10.20
CA HIS A 139 5.37 8.69 -10.50
C HIS A 139 4.55 7.93 -11.55
N PHE A 140 3.51 7.29 -11.11
CA PHE A 140 2.72 6.40 -11.94
C PHE A 140 1.27 6.88 -12.09
N SER A 141 0.69 6.62 -13.26
CA SER A 141 -0.76 6.65 -13.53
C SER A 141 -1.08 5.65 -14.64
N ASN A 142 -2.27 5.10 -14.65
CA ASN A 142 -2.73 4.39 -15.84
C ASN A 142 -3.62 5.29 -16.70
N LYS A 143 -3.75 4.90 -17.96
CA LYS A 143 -4.55 5.61 -18.95
C LYS A 143 -6.04 5.40 -18.67
N LEU A 144 -6.79 6.49 -18.54
CA LEU A 144 -8.24 6.46 -18.29
C LEU A 144 -9.07 6.85 -19.51
N ILE A 145 -8.41 7.35 -20.56
CA ILE A 145 -9.02 7.73 -21.85
C ILE A 145 -8.30 7.01 -22.97
N ASP A 146 -9.00 6.77 -24.08
CA ASP A 146 -8.41 6.22 -25.30
C ASP A 146 -7.68 7.29 -26.14
N GLU A 147 -7.19 6.91 -27.30
CA GLU A 147 -6.49 7.79 -28.25
C GLU A 147 -7.38 8.89 -28.85
N ASN A 148 -8.71 8.70 -28.82
CA ASN A 148 -9.70 9.67 -29.29
C ASN A 148 -10.20 10.59 -28.16
N GLY A 149 -9.63 10.49 -26.96
CA GLY A 149 -10.04 11.26 -25.79
C GLY A 149 -11.34 10.77 -25.14
N LEU A 150 -11.82 9.59 -25.48
CA LEU A 150 -13.02 9.00 -24.88
C LEU A 150 -12.68 8.20 -23.63
N TRP A 151 -13.55 8.28 -22.63
CA TRP A 151 -13.38 7.51 -21.39
C TRP A 151 -13.40 6.00 -21.66
N LEU A 152 -12.36 5.32 -21.20
CA LEU A 152 -12.33 3.87 -21.09
C LEU A 152 -13.35 3.41 -20.04
N ASP A 153 -13.72 2.12 -20.08
CA ASP A 153 -14.58 1.55 -19.04
C ASP A 153 -13.75 1.26 -17.80
N GLN A 154 -13.88 2.17 -16.82
CA GLN A 154 -13.11 2.14 -15.57
C GLN A 154 -13.59 1.04 -14.62
N THR A 155 -14.76 0.45 -14.85
CA THR A 155 -15.29 -0.65 -14.04
C THR A 155 -14.61 -1.99 -14.32
N LEU A 156 -13.89 -2.08 -15.44
CA LEU A 156 -13.20 -3.30 -15.88
C LEU A 156 -11.71 -3.33 -15.50
N THR A 157 -11.17 -2.22 -14.97
CA THR A 157 -9.73 -2.08 -14.69
C THR A 157 -9.50 -1.66 -13.25
N LYS A 158 -8.31 -1.98 -12.75
CA LYS A 158 -7.77 -1.39 -11.52
C LYS A 158 -7.21 0.00 -11.87
N ASN A 159 -7.77 1.05 -11.27
CA ASN A 159 -7.51 2.42 -11.72
C ASN A 159 -6.51 3.13 -10.80
N HIS A 160 -5.58 3.87 -11.40
CA HIS A 160 -4.56 4.63 -10.70
C HIS A 160 -4.55 6.06 -11.20
N VAL A 161 -4.87 7.00 -10.34
CA VAL A 161 -4.67 8.41 -10.65
C VAL A 161 -3.19 8.77 -10.49
N SER A 162 -2.74 9.80 -11.21
CA SER A 162 -1.33 10.18 -11.25
C SER A 162 -0.74 10.40 -9.86
N ASP A 163 0.39 9.78 -9.59
CA ASP A 163 1.17 10.09 -8.40
C ASP A 163 1.68 11.54 -8.46
N VAL A 164 1.90 12.11 -7.29
CA VAL A 164 2.37 13.49 -7.13
C VAL A 164 3.59 13.54 -6.21
N SER A 165 4.47 14.50 -6.42
CA SER A 165 5.70 14.67 -5.62
C SER A 165 5.46 15.38 -4.30
N SER A 166 4.52 16.31 -4.24
CA SER A 166 4.21 17.06 -3.02
C SER A 166 3.58 16.15 -1.97
N THR A 167 4.15 16.13 -0.77
CA THR A 167 3.71 15.26 0.31
C THR A 167 2.25 15.48 0.67
N ALA A 168 1.51 14.39 0.88
CA ALA A 168 0.09 14.31 1.20
C ALA A 168 -0.90 14.89 0.16
N THR A 169 -0.44 15.42 -0.99
CA THR A 169 -1.33 16.02 -2.01
C THR A 169 -2.29 14.98 -2.62
N GLN A 170 -1.99 13.69 -2.54
CA GLN A 170 -2.88 12.61 -2.95
C GLN A 170 -4.12 12.47 -2.04
N MET A 171 -4.11 13.01 -0.83
CA MET A 171 -5.17 12.83 0.17
C MET A 171 -6.50 13.50 -0.20
N PRO A 172 -6.57 14.79 -0.59
CA PRO A 172 -7.82 15.39 -1.04
C PRO A 172 -8.43 14.67 -2.25
N ARG A 173 -7.61 14.21 -3.18
CA ARG A 173 -8.06 13.46 -4.33
C ARG A 173 -8.62 12.09 -3.95
N LEU A 174 -8.02 11.40 -2.96
CA LEU A 174 -8.55 10.18 -2.39
C LEU A 174 -9.98 10.37 -1.87
N ILE A 175 -10.22 11.46 -1.15
CA ILE A 175 -11.55 11.83 -0.66
C ILE A 175 -12.54 12.02 -1.82
N GLY A 176 -12.14 12.72 -2.87
CA GLY A 176 -12.97 12.94 -4.06
C GLY A 176 -13.37 11.65 -4.75
N LEU A 177 -12.43 10.71 -4.91
CA LEU A 177 -12.70 9.38 -5.49
C LEU A 177 -13.68 8.57 -4.64
N ALA A 178 -13.46 8.51 -3.32
CA ALA A 178 -14.36 7.81 -2.42
C ALA A 178 -15.77 8.47 -2.36
N GLN A 179 -15.83 9.79 -2.39
CA GLN A 179 -17.09 10.52 -2.43
C GLN A 179 -17.86 10.26 -3.74
N ALA A 180 -17.16 10.13 -4.87
CA ALA A 180 -17.77 9.76 -6.14
C ALA A 180 -18.49 8.40 -6.05
N SER A 181 -17.84 7.36 -5.48
CA SER A 181 -18.47 6.06 -5.22
C SER A 181 -19.75 6.21 -4.40
N LYS A 182 -19.71 6.99 -3.32
CA LYS A 182 -20.90 7.23 -2.48
C LYS A 182 -22.03 7.91 -3.28
N ILE A 183 -21.70 8.89 -4.11
CA ILE A 183 -22.67 9.57 -4.97
C ILE A 183 -23.29 8.60 -5.97
N TYR A 184 -22.47 7.75 -6.63
CA TYR A 184 -22.97 6.73 -7.55
C TYR A 184 -23.92 5.73 -6.88
N ARG A 185 -23.68 5.35 -5.61
CA ARG A 185 -24.55 4.48 -4.84
C ARG A 185 -25.90 5.12 -4.53
N ASN A 186 -25.89 6.39 -4.17
CA ASN A 186 -27.06 7.10 -3.66
C ASN A 186 -27.85 7.84 -4.74
N THR A 187 -27.30 8.01 -5.95
CA THR A 187 -27.87 8.85 -6.98
C THR A 187 -27.84 8.16 -8.33
N LYS A 188 -28.97 8.08 -9.01
CA LYS A 188 -29.02 7.57 -10.40
C LYS A 188 -28.45 8.61 -11.37
N ILE A 189 -27.20 8.38 -11.79
CA ILE A 189 -26.50 9.24 -12.75
C ILE A 189 -26.59 8.63 -14.14
N LYS A 190 -27.12 9.39 -15.12
CA LYS A 190 -27.12 8.96 -16.51
C LYS A 190 -25.70 8.78 -17.03
N LYS A 191 -25.46 7.69 -17.77
CA LYS A 191 -24.15 7.33 -18.37
C LYS A 191 -23.05 6.98 -17.35
N ALA A 192 -23.39 6.66 -16.10
CA ALA A 192 -22.40 6.27 -15.06
C ALA A 192 -21.76 4.88 -15.29
N LYS A 193 -22.33 4.04 -16.17
CA LYS A 193 -21.94 2.62 -16.34
C LYS A 193 -20.44 2.38 -16.61
N LYS A 194 -19.74 3.33 -17.24
CA LYS A 194 -18.30 3.26 -17.50
C LYS A 194 -17.43 3.70 -16.30
N PHE A 195 -18.04 4.28 -15.27
CA PHE A 195 -17.32 4.91 -14.16
C PHE A 195 -17.55 4.23 -12.82
N SER A 196 -18.67 3.51 -12.69
CA SER A 196 -19.01 2.90 -11.41
C SER A 196 -19.97 1.71 -11.59
N ASN A 197 -19.77 0.69 -10.79
CA ASN A 197 -20.66 -0.44 -10.60
C ASN A 197 -21.53 -0.18 -9.35
N ASN A 198 -22.46 0.76 -9.48
CA ASN A 198 -23.40 1.19 -8.43
C ASN A 198 -22.76 1.66 -7.14
N GLY A 199 -21.58 2.31 -7.21
CA GLY A 199 -20.87 2.80 -6.04
C GLY A 199 -20.31 1.71 -5.15
N ASN A 200 -19.91 0.59 -5.75
CA ASN A 200 -19.30 -0.52 -5.04
C ASN A 200 -17.76 -0.42 -4.95
N GLU A 201 -17.18 0.62 -5.52
CA GLU A 201 -15.74 0.82 -5.60
C GLU A 201 -15.19 1.38 -4.29
N ILE A 202 -14.00 0.92 -3.93
CA ILE A 202 -13.18 1.51 -2.85
C ILE A 202 -12.17 2.47 -3.45
N ALA A 203 -11.96 3.60 -2.79
CA ALA A 203 -10.80 4.43 -3.02
C ALA A 203 -9.67 4.02 -2.05
N TRP A 204 -8.58 3.51 -2.61
CA TRP A 204 -7.39 3.08 -1.88
C TRP A 204 -6.38 4.19 -1.81
N GLY A 205 -5.99 4.56 -0.60
CA GLY A 205 -4.95 5.56 -0.34
C GLY A 205 -3.70 4.93 0.25
N THR A 206 -2.54 5.47 -0.11
CA THR A 206 -1.27 5.14 0.53
C THR A 206 -0.49 6.39 0.87
N ILE A 207 0.19 6.39 2.01
CA ILE A 207 0.96 7.53 2.50
C ILE A 207 2.09 7.03 3.41
N GLY A 208 3.24 7.69 3.37
CA GLY A 208 4.33 7.45 4.33
C GLY A 208 4.06 8.12 5.67
N ASN A 209 4.61 7.57 6.75
CA ASN A 209 4.44 8.09 8.11
C ASN A 209 4.80 9.58 8.25
N ALA A 210 5.90 10.02 7.68
CA ALA A 210 6.29 11.44 7.76
C ALA A 210 5.28 12.38 7.10
N SER A 211 4.72 11.97 5.97
CA SER A 211 3.73 12.76 5.23
C SER A 211 2.40 12.91 5.97
N THR A 212 2.15 12.12 7.01
CA THR A 212 0.97 12.30 7.88
C THR A 212 1.04 13.54 8.75
N SER A 213 2.19 14.21 8.81
CA SER A 213 2.36 15.51 9.49
C SER A 213 1.81 16.69 8.69
N GLU A 214 1.47 16.49 7.41
CA GLU A 214 0.89 17.54 6.55
C GLU A 214 -0.57 17.82 6.93
N GLY A 215 -0.99 19.10 6.84
CA GLY A 215 -2.37 19.51 7.13
C GLY A 215 -3.41 18.78 6.28
N LEU A 216 -3.10 18.56 4.99
CA LEU A 216 -3.96 17.83 4.05
C LEU A 216 -4.31 16.41 4.51
N PHE A 217 -3.43 15.75 5.27
CA PHE A 217 -3.73 14.44 5.84
C PHE A 217 -4.84 14.54 6.89
N PHE A 218 -4.73 15.45 7.85
CA PHE A 218 -5.75 15.62 8.91
C PHE A 218 -7.07 16.11 8.36
N GLU A 219 -7.06 17.01 7.37
CA GLU A 219 -8.27 17.44 6.66
C GLU A 219 -8.98 16.29 5.97
N ALA A 220 -8.22 15.41 5.30
CA ALA A 220 -8.76 14.21 4.64
C ALA A 220 -9.35 13.23 5.65
N ILE A 221 -8.67 12.97 6.77
CA ILE A 221 -9.16 12.11 7.83
C ILE A 221 -10.49 12.64 8.41
N ASN A 222 -10.52 13.93 8.76
CA ASN A 222 -11.74 14.56 9.26
C ASN A 222 -12.87 14.46 8.23
N THR A 223 -12.59 14.82 6.99
CA THR A 223 -13.59 14.77 5.90
C THR A 223 -14.12 13.37 5.66
N ALA A 224 -13.26 12.35 5.67
CA ALA A 224 -13.68 10.96 5.52
C ALA A 224 -14.61 10.53 6.66
N GLY A 225 -14.26 10.89 7.90
CA GLY A 225 -15.06 10.61 9.09
C GLY A 225 -16.44 11.27 9.07
N VAL A 226 -16.53 12.51 8.54
CA VAL A 226 -17.82 13.21 8.40
C VAL A 226 -18.64 12.65 7.23
N LEU A 227 -18.01 12.42 6.09
CA LEU A 227 -18.72 12.01 4.86
C LEU A 227 -19.08 10.52 4.86
N GLN A 228 -18.46 9.66 5.67
CA GLN A 228 -18.67 8.22 5.66
C GLN A 228 -18.60 7.66 4.23
N ILE A 229 -17.39 7.57 3.69
CA ILE A 229 -17.08 7.25 2.29
C ILE A 229 -16.26 5.96 2.19
N PRO A 230 -16.36 5.18 1.10
CA PRO A 230 -15.65 3.92 0.91
C PRO A 230 -14.16 4.14 0.64
N MET A 231 -13.42 4.48 1.67
CA MET A 231 -12.00 4.75 1.65
C MET A 231 -11.24 3.73 2.51
N VAL A 232 -10.14 3.19 1.98
CA VAL A 232 -9.13 2.47 2.77
C VAL A 232 -7.80 3.17 2.58
N MET A 233 -7.28 3.78 3.65
CA MET A 233 -5.99 4.47 3.65
C MET A 233 -4.95 3.64 4.41
N SER A 234 -3.84 3.31 3.76
CA SER A 234 -2.70 2.62 4.37
C SER A 234 -1.57 3.60 4.67
N VAL A 235 -1.14 3.63 5.93
CA VAL A 235 0.04 4.39 6.35
C VAL A 235 1.22 3.43 6.42
N TRP A 236 2.22 3.64 5.56
CA TRP A 236 3.46 2.86 5.57
C TRP A 236 4.44 3.47 6.60
N ASP A 237 4.50 2.87 7.79
CA ASP A 237 5.31 3.40 8.90
C ASP A 237 6.58 2.58 9.14
N ASP A 238 7.72 3.14 8.72
CA ASP A 238 9.04 2.59 8.98
C ASP A 238 9.77 3.29 10.16
N GLY A 239 9.06 4.16 10.87
CA GLY A 239 9.59 4.87 12.05
C GLY A 239 10.41 6.11 11.75
N TYR A 240 10.61 6.46 10.47
CA TYR A 240 11.45 7.59 10.07
C TYR A 240 10.82 8.44 8.96
N GLY A 241 11.08 9.74 9.02
CA GLY A 241 10.88 10.66 7.89
C GLY A 241 12.24 11.14 7.40
N ILE A 242 12.79 10.50 6.37
CA ILE A 242 14.19 10.63 5.93
C ILE A 242 15.10 10.23 7.11
N SER A 243 15.59 11.22 7.89
CA SER A 243 16.47 11.03 9.03
C SER A 243 15.82 11.31 10.39
N VAL A 244 14.56 11.77 10.40
CA VAL A 244 13.85 12.19 11.61
C VAL A 244 12.97 11.06 12.14
N GLU A 245 13.16 10.68 13.39
CA GLU A 245 12.37 9.62 14.04
C GLU A 245 10.93 10.07 14.31
N ASN A 246 10.00 9.12 14.33
CA ASN A 246 8.58 9.37 14.61
C ASN A 246 8.33 10.15 15.89
N LYS A 247 9.10 9.90 16.95
CA LYS A 247 8.97 10.63 18.23
C LYS A 247 9.17 12.15 18.12
N GLN A 248 9.85 12.61 17.05
CA GLN A 248 10.09 14.03 16.78
C GLN A 248 9.11 14.62 15.77
N GLN A 249 8.33 13.78 15.09
CA GLN A 249 7.37 14.20 14.07
C GLN A 249 5.93 14.07 14.51
N THR A 250 5.62 13.03 15.29
CA THR A 250 4.23 12.64 15.57
C THR A 250 3.98 12.66 17.07
N THR A 251 3.01 13.45 17.50
CA THR A 251 2.57 13.44 18.89
C THR A 251 2.17 12.02 19.31
N LYS A 252 2.43 11.64 20.56
CA LYS A 252 2.24 10.29 21.10
C LYS A 252 3.09 9.20 20.40
N GLU A 253 4.04 9.60 19.56
CA GLU A 253 4.97 8.73 18.83
C GLU A 253 4.29 7.66 17.95
N SER A 254 2.99 7.82 17.69
CA SER A 254 2.17 6.87 16.94
C SER A 254 1.01 7.57 16.25
N ILE A 255 0.90 7.38 14.94
CA ILE A 255 -0.14 8.00 14.11
C ILE A 255 -1.53 7.53 14.56
N SER A 256 -1.75 6.25 14.78
CA SER A 256 -3.04 5.75 15.25
C SER A 256 -3.40 6.26 16.64
N LYS A 257 -2.44 6.44 17.53
CA LYS A 257 -2.68 7.07 18.85
C LYS A 257 -2.97 8.56 18.71
N ALA A 258 -2.29 9.26 17.81
CA ALA A 258 -2.54 10.67 17.54
C ALA A 258 -3.95 10.90 16.97
N LEU A 259 -4.44 9.96 16.19
CA LEU A 259 -5.75 9.99 15.55
C LEU A 259 -6.88 9.42 16.42
N SER A 260 -6.65 9.07 17.68
CA SER A 260 -7.68 8.43 18.54
C SER A 260 -8.97 9.23 18.66
N GLY A 261 -8.91 10.58 18.54
CA GLY A 261 -10.09 11.43 18.53
C GLY A 261 -10.92 11.40 17.24
N PHE A 262 -10.40 10.77 16.17
CA PHE A 262 -11.11 10.55 14.90
C PHE A 262 -11.65 9.12 14.80
N ALA A 263 -11.36 8.26 15.80
CA ALA A 263 -11.85 6.90 15.81
C ALA A 263 -13.39 6.87 15.77
N ARG A 264 -13.91 5.81 15.14
CA ARG A 264 -15.35 5.65 14.97
C ARG A 264 -16.07 5.61 16.31
N GLU A 265 -17.10 6.45 16.42
CA GLU A 265 -18.02 6.51 17.53
C GLU A 265 -19.42 6.69 16.91
N ASP A 266 -20.36 5.81 17.24
CA ASP A 266 -21.68 5.70 16.60
C ASP A 266 -21.56 5.59 15.05
N ASP A 267 -22.13 6.53 14.31
CA ASP A 267 -22.14 6.55 12.84
C ASP A 267 -21.08 7.49 12.23
N MET A 268 -20.22 8.09 13.03
CA MET A 268 -19.22 9.07 12.61
C MET A 268 -17.80 8.56 12.88
N GLY A 269 -16.80 9.26 12.30
CA GLY A 269 -15.40 8.91 12.46
C GLY A 269 -14.92 7.81 11.51
N ILE A 270 -13.73 7.33 11.75
CA ILE A 270 -13.05 6.33 10.91
C ILE A 270 -12.68 5.08 11.70
N GLU A 271 -12.68 3.94 11.08
CA GLU A 271 -12.11 2.72 11.65
C GLU A 271 -10.59 2.80 11.62
N ILE A 272 -9.93 2.60 12.76
CA ILE A 272 -8.45 2.66 12.86
C ILE A 272 -7.92 1.28 13.22
N LEU A 273 -7.17 0.69 12.29
CA LEU A 273 -6.58 -0.63 12.42
C LEU A 273 -5.06 -0.52 12.50
N ASN A 274 -4.44 -1.37 13.34
CA ASN A 274 -2.99 -1.47 13.45
C ASN A 274 -2.55 -2.86 13.07
N VAL A 275 -1.48 -2.95 12.27
CA VAL A 275 -0.90 -4.23 11.85
C VAL A 275 0.60 -4.10 11.62
N LYS A 276 1.38 -5.14 11.94
CA LYS A 276 2.80 -5.20 11.63
C LYS A 276 3.01 -5.53 10.16
N GLY A 277 3.86 -4.76 9.47
CA GLY A 277 4.06 -4.87 8.03
C GLY A 277 4.78 -6.16 7.58
N TRP A 278 5.35 -6.92 8.49
CA TRP A 278 5.99 -8.21 8.24
C TRP A 278 5.13 -9.42 8.60
N ASP A 279 3.97 -9.22 9.25
CA ASP A 279 3.05 -10.32 9.62
C ASP A 279 2.01 -10.56 8.53
N TYR A 280 2.31 -11.51 7.63
CA TYR A 280 1.43 -11.84 6.51
C TYR A 280 0.01 -12.22 6.93
N SER A 281 -0.12 -13.07 7.96
CA SER A 281 -1.43 -13.55 8.41
C SER A 281 -2.27 -12.43 9.02
N ALA A 282 -1.65 -11.55 9.81
CA ALA A 282 -2.32 -10.40 10.37
C ALA A 282 -2.71 -9.38 9.28
N LEU A 283 -1.84 -9.15 8.29
CA LEU A 283 -2.14 -8.30 7.13
C LEU A 283 -3.38 -8.79 6.37
N ILE A 284 -3.46 -10.09 6.04
CA ILE A 284 -4.63 -10.68 5.37
C ILE A 284 -5.90 -10.43 6.18
N LYS A 285 -5.91 -10.71 7.49
CA LYS A 285 -7.07 -10.49 8.36
C LYS A 285 -7.49 -9.01 8.36
N THR A 286 -6.52 -8.12 8.51
CA THR A 286 -6.76 -6.67 8.58
C THR A 286 -7.36 -6.14 7.28
N TYR A 287 -6.80 -6.47 6.13
CA TYR A 287 -7.32 -6.00 4.84
C TYR A 287 -8.63 -6.68 4.44
N THR A 288 -8.86 -7.92 4.86
CA THR A 288 -10.18 -8.58 4.70
C THR A 288 -11.27 -7.76 5.41
N TYR A 289 -11.04 -7.42 6.67
CA TYR A 289 -11.99 -6.61 7.44
C TYR A 289 -12.14 -5.21 6.86
N ALA A 290 -11.02 -4.52 6.61
CA ALA A 290 -11.01 -3.15 6.08
C ALA A 290 -11.77 -3.03 4.75
N SER A 291 -11.47 -3.91 3.79
CA SER A 291 -12.12 -3.89 2.47
C SER A 291 -13.61 -4.20 2.57
N LYS A 292 -14.00 -5.15 3.42
CA LYS A 292 -15.39 -5.52 3.63
C LYS A 292 -16.23 -4.34 4.14
N ILE A 293 -15.81 -3.70 5.24
CA ILE A 293 -16.60 -2.60 5.82
C ILE A 293 -16.60 -1.35 4.94
N ALA A 294 -15.49 -1.07 4.26
CA ALA A 294 -15.42 0.05 3.33
C ALA A 294 -16.35 -0.16 2.12
N ARG A 295 -16.33 -1.35 1.51
CA ARG A 295 -17.11 -1.65 0.32
C ARG A 295 -18.60 -1.80 0.62
N GLU A 296 -18.95 -2.58 1.64
CA GLU A 296 -20.34 -2.90 1.96
C GLU A 296 -21.05 -1.76 2.68
N LYS A 297 -20.37 -1.11 3.64
CA LYS A 297 -20.97 -0.15 4.56
C LYS A 297 -20.55 1.31 4.32
N HIS A 298 -19.60 1.57 3.40
CA HIS A 298 -19.01 2.88 3.20
C HIS A 298 -18.38 3.48 4.47
N ILE A 299 -17.84 2.64 5.35
CA ILE A 299 -17.09 3.06 6.53
C ILE A 299 -15.64 3.35 6.11
N PRO A 300 -15.12 4.57 6.30
CA PRO A 300 -13.72 4.86 6.01
C PRO A 300 -12.80 4.16 7.01
N VAL A 301 -11.70 3.60 6.48
CA VAL A 301 -10.72 2.84 7.27
C VAL A 301 -9.33 3.43 7.10
N LEU A 302 -8.60 3.56 8.20
CA LEU A 302 -7.16 3.79 8.21
C LEU A 302 -6.47 2.51 8.71
N VAL A 303 -5.56 1.99 7.91
CA VAL A 303 -4.69 0.86 8.27
C VAL A 303 -3.30 1.42 8.57
N HIS A 304 -2.93 1.49 9.84
CA HIS A 304 -1.58 1.87 10.27
C HIS A 304 -0.68 0.63 10.23
N VAL A 305 0.10 0.51 9.16
CA VAL A 305 1.05 -0.59 8.96
C VAL A 305 2.37 -0.18 9.60
N THR A 306 2.62 -0.74 10.77
CA THR A 306 3.79 -0.43 11.61
C THR A 306 4.94 -1.41 11.40
N GLU A 307 6.08 -1.14 12.00
CA GLU A 307 7.26 -2.01 11.99
C GLU A 307 7.71 -2.35 10.55
N LEU A 308 7.51 -1.44 9.61
CA LEU A 308 8.11 -1.54 8.30
C LEU A 308 9.60 -1.19 8.34
N THR A 309 10.31 -1.56 7.31
CA THR A 309 11.74 -1.30 7.17
C THR A 309 12.02 -0.43 5.95
N GLN A 310 13.23 0.08 5.85
CA GLN A 310 13.74 0.76 4.65
C GLN A 310 15.17 0.29 4.38
N PRO A 311 15.35 -0.94 3.86
CA PRO A 311 16.66 -1.62 3.80
C PRO A 311 17.72 -0.88 2.99
N LEU A 312 17.31 -0.14 1.97
CA LEU A 312 18.23 0.63 1.12
C LEU A 312 18.36 2.11 1.53
N GLY A 313 17.72 2.50 2.66
CA GLY A 313 17.62 3.90 3.07
C GLY A 313 16.53 4.66 2.31
N HIS A 314 16.31 5.92 2.68
CA HIS A 314 15.19 6.71 2.17
C HIS A 314 15.23 6.89 0.64
N SER A 315 16.40 7.24 0.10
CA SER A 315 16.63 7.49 -1.33
C SER A 315 18.12 7.34 -1.67
N THR A 316 18.48 7.62 -2.91
CA THR A 316 19.90 7.62 -3.34
C THR A 316 20.68 8.85 -2.88
N SER A 317 20.06 9.83 -2.26
CA SER A 317 20.74 11.07 -1.82
C SER A 317 21.56 10.92 -0.54
N GLY A 318 21.48 9.79 0.17
CA GLY A 318 22.27 9.55 1.38
C GLY A 318 22.19 8.12 1.89
N SER A 319 23.07 7.82 2.86
CA SER A 319 23.07 6.55 3.57
C SER A 319 22.32 6.67 4.89
N HIS A 320 21.46 5.71 5.18
CA HIS A 320 20.73 5.63 6.44
C HIS A 320 21.61 5.28 7.65
N GLU A 321 22.80 4.75 7.40
CA GLU A 321 23.81 4.48 8.45
C GLU A 321 24.30 5.75 9.17
N ARG A 322 24.10 6.93 8.55
CA ARG A 322 24.46 8.21 9.14
C ARG A 322 23.55 8.64 10.29
N TYR A 323 22.32 8.10 10.36
CA TYR A 323 21.32 8.54 11.33
C TYR A 323 20.62 7.39 12.08
N LYS A 324 20.64 6.16 11.55
CA LYS A 324 20.12 4.99 12.26
C LYS A 324 21.21 4.35 13.11
N SER A 325 20.86 3.97 14.35
CA SER A 325 21.74 3.22 15.21
C SER A 325 22.05 1.83 14.64
N ARG A 326 23.20 1.24 15.01
CA ARG A 326 23.53 -0.15 14.65
C ARG A 326 22.45 -1.13 15.09
N GLN A 327 21.88 -0.94 16.28
CA GLN A 327 20.81 -1.77 16.81
C GLN A 327 19.54 -1.69 15.93
N ARG A 328 19.16 -0.48 15.48
CA ARG A 328 18.03 -0.28 14.56
C ARG A 328 18.28 -0.98 13.23
N LEU A 329 19.47 -0.87 12.67
CA LEU A 329 19.82 -1.52 11.38
C LEU A 329 19.80 -3.06 11.50
N LEU A 330 20.22 -3.63 12.63
CA LEU A 330 20.10 -5.08 12.86
C LEU A 330 18.64 -5.50 12.97
N TRP A 331 17.84 -4.74 13.73
CA TRP A 331 16.40 -5.00 13.85
C TRP A 331 15.71 -4.96 12.49
N GLU A 332 16.03 -3.98 11.61
CA GLU A 332 15.47 -3.89 10.26
C GLU A 332 15.82 -5.10 9.38
N LYS A 333 17.02 -5.67 9.54
CA LYS A 333 17.41 -6.89 8.83
C LYS A 333 16.61 -8.10 9.30
N GLU A 334 16.37 -8.21 10.59
CA GLU A 334 15.62 -9.33 11.20
C GLU A 334 14.11 -9.25 10.89
N HIS A 335 13.57 -8.03 10.73
CA HIS A 335 12.15 -7.78 10.50
C HIS A 335 11.84 -7.36 9.05
N ASP A 336 12.76 -7.62 8.13
CA ASP A 336 12.51 -7.39 6.71
C ASP A 336 11.31 -8.21 6.24
N CYS A 337 10.34 -7.56 5.62
CA CYS A 337 9.06 -8.18 5.27
C CYS A 337 9.22 -9.32 4.25
N ASN A 338 10.20 -9.25 3.34
CA ASN A 338 10.45 -10.32 2.38
C ASN A 338 11.08 -11.54 3.06
N LEU A 339 12.00 -11.30 4.02
CA LEU A 339 12.57 -12.37 4.84
C LEU A 339 11.49 -13.05 5.67
N LYS A 340 10.65 -12.28 6.37
CA LYS A 340 9.56 -12.80 7.19
C LYS A 340 8.53 -13.56 6.38
N PHE A 341 8.22 -13.14 5.17
CA PHE A 341 7.32 -13.87 4.30
C PHE A 341 7.94 -15.19 3.79
N ARG A 342 9.23 -15.19 3.48
CA ARG A 342 9.98 -16.41 3.15
C ARG A 342 9.94 -17.42 4.29
N GLU A 343 10.21 -16.98 5.52
CA GLU A 343 10.12 -17.81 6.73
C GLU A 343 8.70 -18.37 6.91
N TRP A 344 7.69 -17.55 6.70
CA TRP A 344 6.29 -17.94 6.79
C TRP A 344 5.91 -18.99 5.73
N ILE A 345 6.36 -18.85 4.49
CA ILE A 345 6.14 -19.80 3.39
C ILE A 345 6.71 -21.19 3.77
N ILE A 346 7.91 -21.24 4.30
CA ILE A 346 8.58 -22.48 4.69
C ILE A 346 7.87 -23.12 5.90
N SER A 347 7.62 -22.33 6.94
CA SER A 347 7.00 -22.82 8.17
C SER A 347 5.57 -23.35 8.00
N ASN A 348 4.86 -22.88 6.97
CA ASN A 348 3.50 -23.34 6.64
C ASN A 348 3.48 -24.44 5.54
N GLY A 349 4.64 -24.96 5.14
CA GLY A 349 4.72 -26.05 4.18
C GLY A 349 4.27 -25.67 2.76
N ILE A 350 4.28 -24.39 2.43
CA ILE A 350 3.92 -23.89 1.10
C ILE A 350 5.03 -24.23 0.10
N SER A 351 6.28 -24.07 0.52
CA SER A 351 7.47 -24.38 -0.26
C SER A 351 8.64 -24.72 0.67
N ASN A 352 9.78 -25.10 0.09
CA ASN A 352 11.02 -25.38 0.80
C ASN A 352 12.14 -24.42 0.36
N GLU A 353 13.26 -24.44 1.07
CA GLU A 353 14.40 -23.58 0.83
C GLU A 353 14.98 -23.72 -0.57
N GLU A 354 15.13 -24.95 -1.08
CA GLU A 354 15.70 -25.23 -2.40
C GLU A 354 14.88 -24.60 -3.51
N SER A 355 13.56 -24.79 -3.47
CA SER A 355 12.62 -24.23 -4.46
C SER A 355 12.61 -22.71 -4.43
N LEU A 356 12.63 -22.10 -3.23
CA LEU A 356 12.69 -20.64 -3.10
C LEU A 356 14.02 -20.07 -3.60
N ASN A 357 15.14 -20.72 -3.29
CA ASN A 357 16.46 -20.32 -3.78
C ASN A 357 16.56 -20.36 -5.32
N LYS A 358 15.89 -21.34 -5.95
CA LYS A 358 15.79 -21.43 -7.41
C LYS A 358 15.01 -20.23 -7.97
N ILE A 359 13.83 -19.95 -7.43
CA ILE A 359 13.01 -18.78 -7.80
C ILE A 359 13.82 -17.48 -7.67
N GLU A 360 14.50 -17.30 -6.54
CA GLU A 360 15.31 -16.10 -6.30
C GLU A 360 16.46 -15.94 -7.28
N THR A 361 17.10 -17.05 -7.66
CA THR A 361 18.21 -17.05 -8.63
C THR A 361 17.72 -16.69 -10.03
N GLU A 362 16.59 -17.24 -10.45
CA GLU A 362 15.93 -16.93 -11.73
C GLU A 362 15.58 -15.45 -11.79
N ILE A 363 14.93 -14.90 -10.75
CA ILE A 363 14.54 -13.48 -10.68
C ILE A 363 15.77 -12.56 -10.70
N LYS A 364 16.83 -12.88 -9.95
CA LYS A 364 18.08 -12.10 -9.98
C LYS A 364 18.69 -12.04 -11.37
N THR A 365 18.52 -13.07 -12.17
CA THR A 365 19.00 -13.12 -13.56
C THR A 365 18.11 -12.31 -14.50
N GLN A 366 16.77 -12.41 -14.31
CA GLN A 366 15.80 -11.68 -15.15
C GLN A 366 15.83 -10.16 -14.95
N VAL A 367 16.10 -9.69 -13.73
CA VAL A 367 16.13 -8.25 -13.41
C VAL A 367 17.43 -7.58 -13.88
N LYS A 368 18.50 -8.35 -14.17
CA LYS A 368 19.77 -7.83 -14.72
C LYS A 368 19.70 -7.56 -16.21
#